data_634d7223a3042051f16846ed117ef9ca
#
_entry.id   634d7223a3042051f16846ed117ef9ca
#
_cell.length_a   1.000
_cell.length_b   1.000
_cell.length_c   1.000
_cell.angle_alpha   90.00
_cell.angle_beta   90.00
_cell.angle_gamma   90.00
#
_symmetry.space_group_name_H-M   'P 1'
#
loop_
_entity.id
_entity.type
_entity.pdbx_description
1 polymer ?
#
loop_
_entity_poly.entity_id
_entity_poly.type
_entity_poly.pdbx_seq_one_letter_code
_entity_poly.pdbx_strand_id
1 'polypeptide(L)'
;MSGSAQWRPMGQGDVDAAAAISDRVHGAYTEKPAIYAERLRLYPAGCFLLERDGQVLGYLVTHPWAGDRPPALDQLIGAMPDTPDRYYLHDLALLPEARGTGAAAAAVDLAVELARTAGFDRITLTAVNGADVFWRRQGFVDAPVAADSYGADSVSMVRVL
;
A
#
# COMPACT_ATOMS: atom_id res chain seq x y z
N MET A 1 19.09 -13.57 19.78
CA MET A 1 18.14 -14.11 18.80
C MET A 1 17.36 -12.99 18.16
N SER A 2 17.25 -13.03 16.84
CA SER A 2 16.38 -12.08 16.12
C SER A 2 14.93 -12.43 16.38
N GLY A 3 14.11 -11.45 16.72
CA GLY A 3 12.67 -11.61 16.75
C GLY A 3 12.08 -11.72 15.35
N SER A 4 10.83 -12.14 15.26
CA SER A 4 10.07 -12.10 14.01
C SER A 4 9.75 -10.65 13.65
N ALA A 5 9.70 -10.34 12.36
CA ALA A 5 9.21 -9.06 11.89
C ALA A 5 7.71 -8.95 12.15
N GLN A 6 7.27 -7.78 12.61
CA GLN A 6 5.86 -7.55 12.95
C GLN A 6 5.37 -6.25 12.36
N TRP A 7 4.13 -6.26 11.88
CA TRP A 7 3.43 -5.06 11.45
C TRP A 7 2.94 -4.27 12.65
N ARG A 8 3.24 -2.98 12.68
CA ARG A 8 2.78 -2.05 13.72
C ARG A 8 2.27 -0.76 13.09
N PRO A 9 1.42 0.01 13.80
CA PRO A 9 0.99 1.31 13.29
C PRO A 9 2.19 2.23 12.99
N MET A 10 2.08 2.96 11.88
CA MET A 10 3.07 3.97 11.48
C MET A 10 2.85 5.25 12.27
N GLY A 11 3.92 5.86 12.74
CA GLY A 11 3.89 7.19 13.34
C GLY A 11 4.57 8.21 12.43
N GLN A 12 4.40 9.51 12.74
CA GLN A 12 5.01 10.59 11.93
C GLN A 12 6.53 10.49 11.89
N GLY A 13 7.17 9.99 12.93
CA GLY A 13 8.61 9.77 12.95
C GLY A 13 9.10 8.67 12.02
N ASP A 14 8.19 7.87 11.44
CA ASP A 14 8.52 6.74 10.56
C ASP A 14 8.47 7.11 9.08
N VAL A 15 7.99 8.29 8.73
CA VAL A 15 7.75 8.69 7.33
C VAL A 15 9.03 8.68 6.50
N ASP A 16 10.13 9.19 7.05
CA ASP A 16 11.41 9.21 6.32
C ASP A 16 11.94 7.80 6.06
N ALA A 17 11.76 6.88 7.01
CA ALA A 17 12.15 5.48 6.82
C ALA A 17 11.31 4.81 5.72
N ALA A 18 10.01 5.07 5.69
CA ALA A 18 9.13 4.57 4.62
C ALA A 18 9.56 5.11 3.26
N ALA A 19 9.83 6.41 3.15
CA ALA A 19 10.26 7.03 1.90
C ALA A 19 11.61 6.47 1.42
N ALA A 20 12.54 6.20 2.32
CA ALA A 20 13.83 5.60 1.97
C ALA A 20 13.65 4.18 1.42
N ILE A 21 12.73 3.39 2.00
CA ILE A 21 12.40 2.06 1.48
C ILE A 21 11.76 2.16 0.09
N SER A 22 10.86 3.12 -0.10
CA SER A 22 10.23 3.38 -1.39
C SER A 22 11.28 3.64 -2.48
N ASP A 23 12.26 4.49 -2.19
CA ASP A 23 13.34 4.80 -3.14
C ASP A 23 14.11 3.55 -3.55
N ARG A 24 14.39 2.65 -2.61
CA ARG A 24 15.12 1.40 -2.89
C ARG A 24 14.29 0.38 -3.64
N VAL A 25 12.99 0.25 -3.31
CA VAL A 25 12.14 -0.82 -3.82
C VAL A 25 11.46 -0.44 -5.13
N HIS A 26 10.96 0.79 -5.24
CA HIS A 26 10.12 1.20 -6.37
C HIS A 26 10.86 1.90 -7.50
N GLY A 27 12.06 2.42 -7.27
CA GLY A 27 12.81 3.12 -8.32
C GLY A 27 12.01 4.27 -8.92
N ALA A 28 11.66 4.17 -10.21
CA ALA A 28 10.94 5.21 -10.93
C ALA A 28 9.52 5.47 -10.37
N TYR A 29 8.94 4.53 -9.63
CA TYR A 29 7.61 4.67 -9.03
C TYR A 29 7.67 5.12 -7.58
N THR A 30 8.83 5.59 -7.11
CA THR A 30 8.96 6.12 -5.76
C THR A 30 8.17 7.41 -5.59
N GLU A 31 7.76 7.69 -4.36
CA GLU A 31 7.04 8.90 -4.01
C GLU A 31 7.80 9.67 -2.92
N LYS A 32 7.57 10.99 -2.87
CA LYS A 32 8.23 11.86 -1.89
C LYS A 32 7.73 11.59 -0.47
N PRO A 33 8.53 11.90 0.56
CA PRO A 33 8.08 11.77 1.96
C PRO A 33 6.75 12.47 2.24
N ALA A 34 6.47 13.60 1.59
CA ALA A 34 5.22 14.34 1.77
C ALA A 34 3.99 13.50 1.44
N ILE A 35 4.09 12.54 0.50
CA ILE A 35 2.99 11.66 0.14
C ILE A 35 2.64 10.75 1.32
N TYR A 36 3.64 10.11 1.92
CA TYR A 36 3.43 9.22 3.07
C TYR A 36 2.95 9.99 4.29
N ALA A 37 3.49 11.20 4.52
CA ALA A 37 3.06 12.06 5.60
C ALA A 37 1.59 12.46 5.47
N GLU A 38 1.15 12.77 4.26
CA GLU A 38 -0.27 13.11 4.01
C GLU A 38 -1.19 11.91 4.22
N ARG A 39 -0.84 10.74 3.67
CA ARG A 39 -1.64 9.53 3.85
C ARG A 39 -1.80 9.17 5.33
N LEU A 40 -0.70 9.27 6.08
CA LEU A 40 -0.72 9.02 7.52
C LEU A 40 -1.60 10.03 8.25
N ARG A 41 -1.52 11.31 7.90
CA ARG A 41 -2.34 12.35 8.52
C ARG A 41 -3.82 12.16 8.20
N LEU A 42 -4.14 11.84 6.93
CA LEU A 42 -5.54 11.72 6.48
C LEU A 42 -6.19 10.43 6.95
N TYR A 43 -5.44 9.33 7.03
CA TYR A 43 -5.99 8.03 7.39
C TYR A 43 -4.97 7.16 8.15
N PRO A 44 -4.68 7.51 9.41
CA PRO A 44 -3.65 6.80 10.18
C PRO A 44 -3.98 5.32 10.41
N ALA A 45 -5.26 4.96 10.46
CA ALA A 45 -5.68 3.57 10.68
C ALA A 45 -5.24 2.62 9.56
N GLY A 46 -4.87 3.13 8.39
CA GLY A 46 -4.46 2.33 7.24
C GLY A 46 -2.95 2.30 6.99
N CYS A 47 -2.13 2.87 7.86
CA CYS A 47 -0.69 3.00 7.66
C CYS A 47 0.10 2.21 8.69
N PHE A 48 1.00 1.34 8.22
CA PHE A 48 1.74 0.40 9.07
C PHE A 48 3.20 0.32 8.64
N LEU A 49 4.05 -0.06 9.61
CA LEU A 49 5.45 -0.42 9.35
C LEU A 49 5.71 -1.86 9.74
N LEU A 50 6.62 -2.49 9.01
CA LEU A 50 7.17 -3.79 9.38
C LEU A 50 8.47 -3.56 10.13
N GLU A 51 8.56 -4.06 11.35
CA GLU A 51 9.71 -3.84 12.23
C GLU A 51 10.20 -5.15 12.82
N ARG A 52 11.53 -5.28 12.89
CA ARG A 52 12.20 -6.38 13.58
C ARG A 52 13.40 -5.83 14.33
N ASP A 53 13.44 -6.05 15.63
CA ASP A 53 14.56 -5.63 16.49
C ASP A 53 14.90 -4.13 16.32
N GLY A 54 13.87 -3.28 16.23
CA GLY A 54 14.04 -1.83 16.06
C GLY A 54 14.37 -1.38 14.64
N GLN A 55 14.48 -2.31 13.69
CA GLN A 55 14.81 -2.01 12.30
C GLN A 55 13.56 -2.06 11.43
N VAL A 56 13.35 -1.00 10.63
CA VAL A 56 12.23 -0.93 9.69
C VAL A 56 12.58 -1.69 8.44
N LEU A 57 11.74 -2.66 8.06
CA LEU A 57 11.94 -3.56 6.93
C LEU A 57 10.90 -3.41 5.82
N GLY A 58 9.85 -2.64 6.05
CA GLY A 58 8.80 -2.46 5.07
C GLY A 58 7.71 -1.53 5.57
N TYR A 59 6.74 -1.25 4.69
CA TYR A 59 5.58 -0.44 5.04
C TYR A 59 4.36 -0.83 4.23
N LEU A 60 3.19 -0.47 4.75
CA LEU A 60 1.89 -0.65 4.10
C LEU A 60 1.10 0.65 4.25
N VAL A 61 0.57 1.15 3.14
CA VAL A 61 -0.29 2.34 3.13
C VAL A 61 -1.59 2.01 2.43
N THR A 62 -2.69 2.13 3.15
CA THR A 62 -4.03 1.85 2.66
C THR A 62 -5.00 2.94 3.11
N HIS A 63 -6.09 3.12 2.38
CA HIS A 63 -7.12 4.10 2.74
C HIS A 63 -8.40 3.90 1.92
N PRO A 64 -9.53 4.46 2.33
CA PRO A 64 -10.73 4.52 1.48
C PRO A 64 -10.47 5.31 0.20
N TRP A 65 -11.20 4.99 -0.84
CA TRP A 65 -11.10 5.69 -2.12
C TRP A 65 -12.46 5.65 -2.86
N ALA A 66 -12.60 6.46 -3.89
CA ALA A 66 -13.81 6.52 -4.71
C ALA A 66 -13.45 6.47 -6.19
N GLY A 67 -14.22 5.69 -6.96
CA GLY A 67 -14.03 5.57 -8.40
C GLY A 67 -12.89 4.62 -8.78
N ASP A 68 -12.80 4.32 -10.06
CA ASP A 68 -11.85 3.36 -10.60
C ASP A 68 -10.50 3.97 -11.01
N ARG A 69 -10.37 5.30 -10.97
CA ARG A 69 -9.11 5.98 -11.24
C ARG A 69 -8.29 6.06 -9.95
N PRO A 70 -7.07 5.50 -9.92
CA PRO A 70 -6.23 5.56 -8.71
C PRO A 70 -5.78 7.00 -8.41
N PRO A 71 -5.38 7.28 -7.15
CA PRO A 71 -4.69 8.54 -6.86
C PRO A 71 -3.47 8.69 -7.76
N ALA A 72 -3.22 9.90 -8.26
CA ALA A 72 -2.09 10.15 -9.14
C ALA A 72 -0.76 9.91 -8.43
N LEU A 73 0.20 9.30 -9.12
CA LEU A 73 1.53 8.99 -8.60
C LEU A 73 2.23 10.29 -8.15
N ASP A 74 2.79 10.24 -6.95
CA ASP A 74 3.59 11.33 -6.35
C ASP A 74 2.82 12.66 -6.24
N GLN A 75 1.49 12.58 -6.05
CA GLN A 75 0.62 13.74 -5.89
C GLN A 75 -0.14 13.66 -4.58
N LEU A 76 -0.31 14.81 -3.93
CA LEU A 76 -1.16 14.91 -2.76
C LEU A 76 -2.62 14.74 -3.18
N ILE A 77 -3.44 14.15 -2.31
CA ILE A 77 -4.87 13.97 -2.56
C ILE A 77 -5.72 15.03 -1.84
N GLY A 78 -5.17 15.74 -0.88
CA GLY A 78 -5.82 16.84 -0.17
C GLY A 78 -6.76 16.38 0.94
N ALA A 79 -7.65 15.45 0.65
CA ALA A 79 -8.63 14.91 1.61
C ALA A 79 -9.08 13.52 1.18
N MET A 80 -9.60 12.73 2.12
CA MET A 80 -10.30 11.50 1.78
C MET A 80 -11.59 11.84 1.04
N PRO A 81 -12.03 10.97 0.09
CA PRO A 81 -13.29 11.21 -0.62
C PRO A 81 -14.48 11.23 0.36
N ASP A 82 -15.45 12.11 0.08
CA ASP A 82 -16.67 12.24 0.92
C ASP A 82 -17.54 11.00 0.84
N THR A 83 -17.54 10.32 -0.32
CA THR A 83 -18.40 9.15 -0.56
C THR A 83 -17.54 8.02 -1.13
N PRO A 84 -16.67 7.40 -0.30
CA PRO A 84 -15.83 6.31 -0.77
C PRO A 84 -16.68 5.08 -1.09
N ASP A 85 -16.30 4.37 -2.16
CA ASP A 85 -17.00 3.15 -2.59
C ASP A 85 -16.10 1.92 -2.60
N ARG A 86 -14.82 2.08 -2.22
CA ARG A 86 -13.83 1.01 -2.19
C ARG A 86 -12.72 1.30 -1.20
N TYR A 87 -11.99 0.26 -0.83
CA TYR A 87 -10.74 0.40 -0.10
C TYR A 87 -9.59 0.35 -1.10
N TYR A 88 -8.56 1.16 -0.89
CA TYR A 88 -7.42 1.25 -1.81
C TYR A 88 -6.14 0.86 -1.09
N LEU A 89 -5.41 -0.10 -1.65
CA LEU A 89 -4.07 -0.44 -1.19
C LEU A 89 -3.09 0.39 -2.02
N HIS A 90 -2.66 1.50 -1.43
CA HIS A 90 -1.82 2.47 -2.13
C HIS A 90 -0.40 1.94 -2.36
N ASP A 91 0.19 1.31 -1.34
CA ASP A 91 1.58 0.90 -1.41
C ASP A 91 1.91 -0.18 -0.38
N LEU A 92 2.62 -1.20 -0.82
CA LEU A 92 3.23 -2.23 0.02
C LEU A 92 4.65 -2.42 -0.47
N ALA A 93 5.62 -2.21 0.40
CA ALA A 93 7.02 -2.39 0.06
C ALA A 93 7.75 -3.14 1.17
N LEU A 94 8.59 -4.10 0.78
CA LEU A 94 9.45 -4.86 1.68
C LEU A 94 10.89 -4.79 1.18
N LEU A 95 11.82 -4.55 2.10
CA LEU A 95 13.23 -4.74 1.82
C LEU A 95 13.50 -6.22 1.53
N PRO A 96 14.58 -6.54 0.76
CA PRO A 96 14.90 -7.93 0.44
C PRO A 96 15.00 -8.85 1.66
N GLU A 97 15.47 -8.33 2.79
CA GLU A 97 15.63 -9.10 4.04
C GLU A 97 14.30 -9.62 4.60
N ALA A 98 13.19 -8.97 4.26
CA ALA A 98 11.86 -9.38 4.73
C ALA A 98 11.11 -10.25 3.73
N ARG A 99 11.63 -10.42 2.52
CA ARG A 99 10.97 -11.24 1.48
C ARG A 99 11.08 -12.71 1.82
N GLY A 100 10.06 -13.49 1.46
CA GLY A 100 10.02 -14.92 1.74
C GLY A 100 9.74 -15.29 3.19
N THR A 101 9.35 -14.32 4.03
CA THR A 101 9.05 -14.53 5.45
C THR A 101 7.57 -14.68 5.75
N GLY A 102 6.69 -14.47 4.76
CA GLY A 102 5.25 -14.40 4.97
C GLY A 102 4.73 -13.00 5.33
N ALA A 103 5.62 -12.01 5.46
CA ALA A 103 5.24 -10.66 5.87
C ALA A 103 4.32 -9.97 4.85
N ALA A 104 4.55 -10.19 3.55
CA ALA A 104 3.70 -9.61 2.50
C ALA A 104 2.29 -10.19 2.54
N ALA A 105 2.15 -11.50 2.68
CA ALA A 105 0.83 -12.13 2.81
C ALA A 105 0.10 -11.65 4.07
N ALA A 106 0.83 -11.47 5.18
CA ALA A 106 0.26 -10.92 6.41
C ALA A 106 -0.24 -9.49 6.21
N ALA A 107 0.48 -8.67 5.42
CA ALA A 107 0.04 -7.32 5.09
C ALA A 107 -1.26 -7.34 4.28
N VAL A 108 -1.41 -8.27 3.34
CA VAL A 108 -2.64 -8.42 2.56
C VAL A 108 -3.80 -8.80 3.47
N ASP A 109 -3.59 -9.76 4.38
CA ASP A 109 -4.60 -10.14 5.36
C ASP A 109 -5.02 -8.95 6.23
N LEU A 110 -4.06 -8.14 6.65
CA LEU A 110 -4.33 -6.93 7.41
C LEU A 110 -5.16 -5.92 6.60
N ALA A 111 -4.83 -5.72 5.33
CA ALA A 111 -5.60 -4.83 4.45
C ALA A 111 -7.04 -5.32 4.25
N VAL A 112 -7.23 -6.62 4.09
CA VAL A 112 -8.56 -7.23 3.97
C VAL A 112 -9.38 -6.99 5.25
N GLU A 113 -8.78 -7.19 6.40
CA GLU A 113 -9.42 -6.95 7.70
C GLU A 113 -9.83 -5.48 7.85
N LEU A 114 -8.93 -4.56 7.51
CA LEU A 114 -9.19 -3.11 7.57
C LEU A 114 -10.35 -2.73 6.64
N ALA A 115 -10.35 -3.24 5.42
CA ALA A 115 -11.41 -2.95 4.44
C ALA A 115 -12.76 -3.46 4.91
N ARG A 116 -12.81 -4.69 5.43
CA ARG A 116 -14.05 -5.28 5.96
C ARG A 116 -14.58 -4.51 7.17
N THR A 117 -13.69 -4.18 8.09
CA THR A 117 -14.06 -3.42 9.30
C THR A 117 -14.60 -2.05 8.94
N ALA A 118 -14.06 -1.41 7.91
CA ALA A 118 -14.54 -0.12 7.43
C ALA A 118 -15.80 -0.21 6.57
N GLY A 119 -16.29 -1.42 6.27
CA GLY A 119 -17.54 -1.63 5.55
C GLY A 119 -17.42 -1.69 4.03
N PHE A 120 -16.22 -1.90 3.50
CA PHE A 120 -15.99 -2.00 2.06
C PHE A 120 -16.06 -3.44 1.57
N ASP A 121 -16.52 -3.62 0.31
CA ASP A 121 -16.68 -4.93 -0.31
C ASP A 121 -15.57 -5.30 -1.29
N ARG A 122 -14.60 -4.39 -1.48
CA ARG A 122 -13.49 -4.61 -2.40
C ARG A 122 -12.26 -3.79 -2.03
N ILE A 123 -11.11 -4.30 -2.47
CA ILE A 123 -9.84 -3.57 -2.43
C ILE A 123 -9.37 -3.42 -3.87
N THR A 124 -8.93 -2.21 -4.24
CA THR A 124 -8.29 -1.95 -5.53
C THR A 124 -6.85 -1.51 -5.31
N LEU A 125 -6.02 -1.73 -6.33
CA LEU A 125 -4.62 -1.30 -6.33
C LEU A 125 -4.11 -1.15 -7.76
N THR A 126 -2.94 -0.55 -7.90
CA THR A 126 -2.19 -0.46 -9.15
C THR A 126 -0.87 -1.19 -8.98
N ALA A 127 -0.70 -2.31 -9.67
CA ALA A 127 0.54 -3.08 -9.63
C ALA A 127 1.54 -2.51 -10.64
N VAL A 128 2.80 -2.38 -10.22
CA VAL A 128 3.89 -1.88 -11.07
C VAL A 128 5.09 -2.82 -10.97
N ASN A 129 6.04 -2.70 -11.89
CA ASN A 129 7.30 -3.47 -11.87
C ASN A 129 7.08 -4.99 -11.84
N GLY A 130 6.03 -5.49 -12.49
CA GLY A 130 5.75 -6.94 -12.54
C GLY A 130 5.14 -7.51 -11.26
N ALA A 131 4.74 -6.68 -10.32
CA ALA A 131 4.15 -7.13 -9.05
C ALA A 131 2.77 -7.77 -9.21
N ASP A 132 2.14 -7.66 -10.39
CA ASP A 132 0.85 -8.29 -10.68
C ASP A 132 0.86 -9.80 -10.42
N VAL A 133 2.00 -10.47 -10.64
CA VAL A 133 2.16 -11.91 -10.36
C VAL A 133 1.93 -12.19 -8.88
N PHE A 134 2.54 -11.40 -7.99
CA PHE A 134 2.32 -11.51 -6.55
C PHE A 134 0.86 -11.26 -6.18
N TRP A 135 0.26 -10.20 -6.71
CA TRP A 135 -1.11 -9.82 -6.37
C TRP A 135 -2.14 -10.84 -6.83
N ARG A 136 -1.93 -11.47 -7.99
CA ARG A 136 -2.81 -12.57 -8.44
C ARG A 136 -2.81 -13.73 -7.47
N ARG A 137 -1.67 -14.06 -6.89
CA ARG A 137 -1.57 -15.10 -5.85
C ARG A 137 -2.32 -14.72 -4.57
N GLN A 138 -2.52 -13.41 -4.35
CA GLN A 138 -3.26 -12.90 -3.20
C GLN A 138 -4.76 -12.72 -3.49
N GLY A 139 -5.24 -13.23 -4.62
CA GLY A 139 -6.67 -13.20 -4.96
C GLY A 139 -7.12 -11.97 -5.72
N PHE A 140 -6.19 -11.13 -6.16
CA PHE A 140 -6.52 -9.97 -7.01
C PHE A 140 -6.60 -10.39 -8.47
N VAL A 141 -7.52 -9.77 -9.19
CA VAL A 141 -7.69 -9.96 -10.64
C VAL A 141 -7.57 -8.63 -11.35
N ASP A 142 -7.26 -8.67 -12.65
CA ASP A 142 -7.14 -7.46 -13.46
C ASP A 142 -8.48 -6.73 -13.52
N ALA A 143 -8.44 -5.40 -13.37
CA ALA A 143 -9.62 -4.55 -13.46
C ALA A 143 -9.39 -3.48 -14.53
N PRO A 144 -10.31 -3.32 -15.50
CA PRO A 144 -10.20 -2.22 -16.46
C PRO A 144 -10.41 -0.89 -15.73
N VAL A 145 -9.55 0.11 -16.03
CA VAL A 145 -9.63 1.45 -15.47
C VAL A 145 -9.36 2.50 -16.53
N ALA A 146 -9.72 3.75 -16.20
CA ALA A 146 -9.33 4.91 -17.00
C ALA A 146 -7.81 5.11 -16.96
N ALA A 147 -7.25 5.82 -17.94
CA ALA A 147 -5.83 6.15 -17.98
C ALA A 147 -5.39 6.85 -16.69
N ASP A 148 -4.21 6.53 -16.21
CA ASP A 148 -3.66 7.05 -14.98
C ASP A 148 -2.19 7.46 -15.15
N SER A 149 -1.56 7.97 -14.07
CA SER A 149 -0.18 8.45 -14.06
C SER A 149 0.87 7.34 -13.95
N TYR A 150 0.46 6.08 -13.77
CA TYR A 150 1.39 4.95 -13.61
C TYR A 150 1.89 4.39 -14.95
N GLY A 151 1.22 4.71 -16.05
CA GLY A 151 1.67 4.36 -17.39
C GLY A 151 1.31 2.95 -17.85
N ALA A 152 1.82 2.58 -19.03
CA ALA A 152 1.43 1.37 -19.74
C ALA A 152 1.89 0.08 -19.06
N ASP A 153 2.95 0.14 -18.22
CA ASP A 153 3.49 -1.03 -17.53
C ASP A 153 2.74 -1.36 -16.23
N SER A 154 1.74 -0.55 -15.89
CA SER A 154 0.94 -0.77 -14.69
C SER A 154 -0.28 -1.65 -14.98
N VAL A 155 -0.71 -2.38 -13.96
CA VAL A 155 -1.92 -3.22 -14.02
C VAL A 155 -2.82 -2.81 -12.87
N SER A 156 -4.03 -2.36 -13.21
CA SER A 156 -5.05 -2.10 -12.18
C SER A 156 -5.72 -3.41 -11.80
N MET A 157 -5.90 -3.61 -10.50
CA MET A 157 -6.36 -4.88 -9.97
C MET A 157 -7.40 -4.68 -8.87
N VAL A 158 -8.25 -5.69 -8.69
CA VAL A 158 -9.31 -5.69 -7.67
C VAL A 158 -9.42 -7.06 -7.01
N ARG A 159 -9.68 -7.04 -5.71
CA ARG A 159 -10.10 -8.23 -4.96
C ARG A 159 -11.45 -7.93 -4.32
N VAL A 160 -12.47 -8.75 -4.63
CA VAL A 160 -13.78 -8.70 -3.99
C VAL A 160 -13.71 -9.45 -2.66
N LEU A 161 -14.26 -8.87 -1.62
CA LEU A 161 -14.17 -9.40 -0.25
C LEU A 161 -15.38 -10.24 0.15
#